data_b84080b9ef4248553b999745ef156d0a
#
_entry.id   b84080b9ef4248553b999745ef156d0a
#
_cell.length_a   1.000
_cell.length_b   1.000
_cell.length_c   1.000
_cell.angle_alpha   90.00
_cell.angle_beta   90.00
_cell.angle_gamma   90.00
#
_symmetry.space_group_name_H-M   'P 1'
#
loop_
_entity.id
_entity.type
_entity.pdbx_description
1 polymer ?
#
loop_
_entity_poly.entity_id
_entity_poly.type
_entity_poly.pdbx_seq_one_letter_code
_entity_poly.pdbx_strand_id
1 'polypeptide(L)'
;MSLQREIGTFVAAVLNYFDTAVQQAAVVGTPYLALGKPPDIFDYTGMIRISGKKKGVVYFTAPKGMLSVMLMRMQETDMSDANLRDLVGEVANTLSGNARKDFGRNFIISTPSVVTGTSTTIGHSPDTRPIVVPIDWRTYHAN
;
A
#
# COMPACT_ATOMS: atom_id res chain seq x y z
N MET A 1 11.04 -12.12 -14.30
CA MET A 1 10.04 -12.45 -13.25
C MET A 1 8.66 -12.20 -13.81
N SER A 2 7.74 -13.11 -13.60
CA SER A 2 6.40 -12.97 -14.14
C SER A 2 5.57 -11.97 -13.32
N LEU A 3 4.61 -11.34 -13.97
CA LEU A 3 3.68 -10.42 -13.32
C LEU A 3 2.91 -11.10 -12.19
N GLN A 4 2.49 -12.36 -12.40
CA GLN A 4 1.78 -13.12 -11.38
C GLN A 4 2.60 -13.30 -10.11
N ARG A 5 3.91 -13.55 -10.26
CA ARG A 5 4.81 -13.69 -9.12
C ARG A 5 4.99 -12.39 -8.38
N GLU A 6 5.09 -11.27 -9.10
CA GLU A 6 5.19 -9.94 -8.49
C GLU A 6 3.95 -9.61 -7.69
N ILE A 7 2.77 -9.85 -8.27
CA ILE A 7 1.50 -9.65 -7.58
C ILE A 7 1.42 -10.53 -6.34
N GLY A 8 1.79 -11.80 -6.46
CA GLY A 8 1.79 -12.73 -5.33
C GLY A 8 2.66 -12.28 -4.19
N THR A 9 3.83 -11.70 -4.49
CA THR A 9 4.73 -11.14 -3.48
C THR A 9 4.06 -10.02 -2.69
N PHE A 10 3.39 -9.10 -3.37
CA PHE A 10 2.70 -7.99 -2.69
C PHE A 10 1.47 -8.47 -1.93
N VAL A 11 0.71 -9.40 -2.46
CA VAL A 11 -0.43 -10.01 -1.75
C VAL A 11 0.04 -10.66 -0.45
N ALA A 12 1.11 -11.45 -0.51
CA ALA A 12 1.67 -12.08 0.68
C ALA A 12 2.15 -11.05 1.70
N ALA A 13 2.75 -9.95 1.24
CA ALA A 13 3.20 -8.87 2.12
C ALA A 13 2.04 -8.20 2.84
N VAL A 14 0.93 -7.95 2.14
CA VAL A 14 -0.28 -7.37 2.75
C VAL A 14 -0.83 -8.30 3.83
N LEU A 15 -1.03 -9.56 3.51
CA LEU A 15 -1.57 -10.54 4.45
C LEU A 15 -0.69 -10.65 5.69
N ASN A 16 0.63 -10.72 5.49
CA ASN A 16 1.57 -10.79 6.60
C ASN A 16 1.54 -9.53 7.48
N TYR A 17 1.44 -8.36 6.87
CA TYR A 17 1.37 -7.11 7.63
C TYR A 17 0.17 -7.10 8.58
N PHE A 18 -1.02 -7.44 8.09
CA PHE A 18 -2.21 -7.45 8.92
C PHE A 18 -2.16 -8.53 10.01
N ASP A 19 -1.59 -9.69 9.71
CA ASP A 19 -1.44 -10.76 10.70
C ASP A 19 -0.44 -10.39 11.80
N THR A 20 0.67 -9.76 11.46
CA THR A 20 1.77 -9.53 12.41
C THR A 20 1.70 -8.17 13.09
N ALA A 21 1.50 -7.10 12.36
CA ALA A 21 1.51 -5.74 12.91
C ALA A 21 0.15 -5.36 13.51
N VAL A 22 -0.92 -5.62 12.79
CA VAL A 22 -2.28 -5.26 13.23
C VAL A 22 -2.89 -6.36 14.08
N GLN A 23 -2.45 -7.59 13.91
CA GLN A 23 -2.95 -8.79 14.60
C GLN A 23 -4.43 -9.03 14.36
N GLN A 24 -4.88 -8.73 13.16
CA GLN A 24 -6.21 -9.04 12.68
C GLN A 24 -6.16 -9.22 11.17
N ALA A 25 -6.54 -10.40 10.69
CA ALA A 25 -6.42 -10.77 9.29
C ALA A 25 -7.21 -9.86 8.38
N ALA A 26 -6.64 -9.54 7.23
CA ALA A 26 -7.34 -8.89 6.13
C ALA A 26 -7.68 -9.92 5.06
N VAL A 27 -8.65 -9.58 4.22
CA VAL A 27 -8.98 -10.36 3.03
C VAL A 27 -8.53 -9.58 1.80
N VAL A 28 -7.80 -10.24 0.93
CA VAL A 28 -7.35 -9.65 -0.33
C VAL A 28 -8.26 -10.13 -1.44
N GLY A 29 -8.86 -9.18 -2.15
CA GLY A 29 -9.68 -9.46 -3.31
C GLY A 29 -8.84 -9.82 -4.53
N THR A 30 -9.51 -10.04 -5.65
CA THR A 30 -8.84 -10.38 -6.90
C THR A 30 -8.10 -9.16 -7.44
N PRO A 31 -6.78 -9.22 -7.61
CA PRO A 31 -6.03 -8.12 -8.23
C PRO A 31 -6.48 -7.87 -9.66
N TYR A 32 -6.46 -6.61 -10.07
CA TYR A 32 -6.88 -6.24 -11.41
C TYR A 32 -6.05 -5.07 -11.97
N LEU A 33 -6.04 -4.95 -13.28
CA LEU A 33 -5.42 -3.81 -13.96
C LEU A 33 -6.42 -2.66 -14.04
N ALA A 34 -6.02 -1.48 -13.62
CA ALA A 34 -6.82 -0.28 -13.78
C ALA A 34 -6.72 0.21 -15.23
N LEU A 35 -7.80 0.06 -15.98
CA LEU A 35 -7.87 0.41 -17.38
C LEU A 35 -8.80 1.60 -17.58
N GLY A 36 -8.31 2.62 -18.27
CA GLY A 36 -9.14 3.74 -18.74
C GLY A 36 -9.44 4.80 -17.69
N LYS A 37 -9.20 4.56 -16.42
CA LYS A 37 -9.38 5.56 -15.36
C LYS A 37 -8.37 5.33 -14.24
N PRO A 38 -8.03 6.37 -13.46
CA PRO A 38 -7.15 6.19 -12.30
C PRO A 38 -7.80 5.26 -11.27
N PRO A 39 -6.98 4.51 -10.51
CA PRO A 39 -7.49 3.73 -9.38
C PRO A 39 -8.11 4.63 -8.30
N ASP A 40 -9.02 4.07 -7.53
CA ASP A 40 -9.62 4.78 -6.39
C ASP A 40 -8.57 5.10 -5.34
N ILE A 41 -8.58 6.33 -4.86
CA ILE A 41 -7.72 6.82 -3.80
C ILE A 41 -8.59 7.20 -2.62
N PHE A 42 -8.19 6.77 -1.42
CA PHE A 42 -8.88 7.09 -0.19
C PHE A 42 -8.23 8.29 0.52
N ASP A 43 -8.58 8.53 1.78
CA ASP A 43 -8.21 9.75 2.52
C ASP A 43 -6.71 9.95 2.67
N TYR A 44 -5.95 8.86 2.80
CA TYR A 44 -4.51 8.90 3.00
C TYR A 44 -3.83 7.92 2.06
N THR A 45 -2.72 8.33 1.46
CA THR A 45 -1.96 7.49 0.54
C THR A 45 -0.47 7.60 0.85
N GLY A 46 0.14 6.47 1.14
CA GLY A 46 1.59 6.36 1.27
C GLY A 46 2.19 5.84 -0.03
N MET A 47 3.31 6.39 -0.45
CA MET A 47 3.97 6.05 -1.71
C MET A 47 5.43 5.75 -1.50
N ILE A 48 5.92 4.72 -2.17
CA ILE A 48 7.33 4.33 -2.23
C ILE A 48 7.74 4.28 -3.68
N ARG A 49 8.79 4.99 -4.02
CA ARG A 49 9.37 4.92 -5.36
C ARG A 49 10.36 3.76 -5.43
N ILE A 50 10.25 2.98 -6.50
CA ILE A 50 11.14 1.87 -6.78
C ILE A 50 12.06 2.28 -7.92
N SER A 51 13.35 2.01 -7.74
CA SER A 51 14.36 2.29 -8.76
C SER A 51 15.36 1.14 -8.81
N GLY A 52 16.37 1.28 -9.67
CA GLY A 52 17.36 0.24 -9.91
C GLY A 52 16.97 -0.59 -11.13
N LYS A 53 17.02 -1.91 -11.01
CA LYS A 53 16.73 -2.81 -12.13
C LYS A 53 15.25 -2.75 -12.54
N LYS A 54 14.35 -2.49 -11.61
CA LYS A 54 12.94 -2.20 -11.86
C LYS A 54 12.61 -0.78 -11.44
N LYS A 55 11.72 -0.15 -12.18
CA LYS A 55 11.25 1.21 -11.88
C LYS A 55 9.74 1.19 -11.71
N GLY A 56 9.24 1.92 -10.73
CA GLY A 56 7.83 2.01 -10.50
C GLY A 56 7.49 2.74 -9.21
N VAL A 57 6.24 2.63 -8.82
CA VAL A 57 5.73 3.20 -7.59
C VAL A 57 4.83 2.16 -6.93
N VAL A 58 5.03 1.97 -5.64
CA VAL A 58 4.09 1.22 -4.80
C VAL A 58 3.36 2.23 -3.94
N TYR A 59 2.06 2.13 -3.88
CA TYR A 59 1.30 2.95 -2.97
C TYR A 59 0.23 2.15 -2.26
N PHE A 60 -0.04 2.58 -1.03
CA PHE A 60 -1.09 2.04 -0.19
C PHE A 60 -2.04 3.18 0.15
N THR A 61 -3.31 3.03 -0.15
CA THR A 61 -4.32 4.05 0.08
C THR A 61 -5.44 3.49 0.95
N ALA A 62 -5.84 4.23 1.97
CA ALA A 62 -6.82 3.76 2.94
C ALA A 62 -7.66 4.92 3.49
N PRO A 63 -8.92 4.65 3.88
CA PRO A 63 -9.76 5.65 4.53
C PRO A 63 -9.29 5.93 5.95
N LYS A 64 -9.55 7.15 6.40
CA LYS A 64 -9.18 7.61 7.74
C LYS A 64 -9.70 6.69 8.84
N GLY A 65 -10.95 6.25 8.74
CA GLY A 65 -11.55 5.36 9.74
C GLY A 65 -10.79 4.05 9.89
N MET A 66 -10.38 3.46 8.77
CA MET A 66 -9.60 2.23 8.78
C MET A 66 -8.27 2.41 9.49
N LEU A 67 -7.53 3.47 9.14
CA LEU A 67 -6.24 3.75 9.75
C LEU A 67 -6.36 3.99 11.26
N SER A 68 -7.42 4.70 11.69
CA SER A 68 -7.67 4.95 13.10
C SER A 68 -7.89 3.65 13.87
N VAL A 69 -8.68 2.73 13.32
CA VAL A 69 -8.92 1.43 13.97
C VAL A 69 -7.66 0.57 13.96
N MET A 70 -6.85 0.63 12.89
CA MET A 70 -5.56 -0.05 12.86
C MET A 70 -4.65 0.44 13.99
N LEU A 71 -4.55 1.76 14.19
CA LEU A 71 -3.77 2.34 15.29
C LEU A 71 -4.28 1.85 16.64
N MET A 72 -5.59 1.81 16.84
CA MET A 72 -6.17 1.30 18.09
C MET A 72 -5.79 -0.15 18.33
N ARG A 73 -5.82 -0.99 17.30
CA ARG A 73 -5.39 -2.39 17.37
C ARG A 73 -3.91 -2.51 17.74
N MET A 74 -3.10 -1.55 17.31
CA MET A 74 -1.66 -1.51 17.59
C MET A 74 -1.36 -0.82 18.93
N GLN A 75 -2.41 -0.54 19.73
CA GLN A 75 -2.33 0.06 21.06
C GLN A 75 -1.81 1.52 21.03
N GLU A 76 -2.03 2.20 19.93
CA GLU A 76 -1.77 3.63 19.84
C GLU A 76 -2.98 4.42 20.33
N THR A 77 -2.74 5.53 21.02
CA THR A 77 -3.80 6.41 21.51
C THR A 77 -3.92 7.71 20.73
N ASP A 78 -2.89 8.05 19.97
CA ASP A 78 -2.83 9.27 19.19
C ASP A 78 -3.37 9.02 17.78
N MET A 79 -4.54 9.61 17.49
CA MET A 79 -5.20 9.52 16.18
C MET A 79 -5.05 10.81 15.40
N SER A 80 -3.98 11.58 15.64
CA SER A 80 -3.72 12.83 14.95
C SER A 80 -3.44 12.58 13.46
N ASP A 81 -3.61 13.64 12.68
CA ASP A 81 -3.26 13.61 11.25
C ASP A 81 -1.81 13.16 11.05
N ALA A 82 -0.89 13.66 11.87
CA ALA A 82 0.52 13.25 11.78
C ALA A 82 0.69 11.75 11.98
N ASN A 83 0.00 11.16 12.95
CA ASN A 83 0.09 9.72 13.21
C ASN A 83 -0.55 8.87 12.11
N LEU A 84 -1.65 9.35 11.54
CA LEU A 84 -2.29 8.67 10.40
C LEU A 84 -1.40 8.71 9.16
N ARG A 85 -0.72 9.83 8.92
CA ARG A 85 0.26 9.96 7.83
C ARG A 85 1.43 9.01 8.03
N ASP A 86 1.96 8.95 9.24
CA ASP A 86 3.07 8.06 9.57
C ASP A 86 2.66 6.59 9.33
N LEU A 87 1.46 6.22 9.73
CA LEU A 87 1.00 4.84 9.55
C LEU A 87 0.90 4.47 8.08
N VAL A 88 0.27 5.29 7.25
CA VAL A 88 0.09 4.96 5.84
C VAL A 88 1.44 4.88 5.11
N GLY A 89 2.38 5.75 5.48
CA GLY A 89 3.74 5.69 4.95
C GLY A 89 4.49 4.44 5.41
N GLU A 90 4.33 4.06 6.67
CA GLU A 90 4.94 2.86 7.24
C GLU A 90 4.41 1.59 6.57
N VAL A 91 3.11 1.51 6.32
CA VAL A 91 2.53 0.37 5.62
C VAL A 91 3.16 0.24 4.22
N ALA A 92 3.17 1.32 3.45
CA ALA A 92 3.77 1.29 2.11
C ALA A 92 5.25 0.88 2.15
N ASN A 93 5.99 1.39 3.14
CA ASN A 93 7.40 1.05 3.33
C ASN A 93 7.59 -0.42 3.68
N THR A 94 6.77 -0.96 4.56
CA THR A 94 6.85 -2.35 4.99
C THR A 94 6.51 -3.30 3.84
N LEU A 95 5.47 -3.00 3.08
CA LEU A 95 5.10 -3.82 1.91
C LEU A 95 6.22 -3.84 0.88
N SER A 96 6.82 -2.68 0.61
CA SER A 96 7.92 -2.56 -0.35
C SER A 96 9.19 -3.26 0.15
N GLY A 97 9.47 -3.16 1.44
CA GLY A 97 10.61 -3.84 2.06
C GLY A 97 10.49 -5.35 2.02
N ASN A 98 9.29 -5.88 2.23
CA ASN A 98 9.03 -7.30 2.12
C ASN A 98 9.19 -7.78 0.67
N ALA A 99 8.72 -6.99 -0.28
CA ALA A 99 8.90 -7.30 -1.70
C ALA A 99 10.39 -7.31 -2.09
N ARG A 100 11.17 -6.40 -1.51
CA ARG A 100 12.61 -6.35 -1.78
C ARG A 100 13.33 -7.65 -1.43
N LYS A 101 12.90 -8.36 -0.40
CA LYS A 101 13.49 -9.66 -0.03
C LYS A 101 13.38 -10.66 -1.17
N ASP A 102 12.27 -10.62 -1.92
CA ASP A 102 12.05 -11.53 -3.05
C ASP A 102 12.72 -11.05 -4.34
N PHE A 103 12.80 -9.72 -4.54
CA PHE A 103 13.31 -9.14 -5.79
C PHE A 103 14.81 -8.89 -5.79
N GLY A 104 15.46 -8.92 -4.61
CA GLY A 104 16.90 -8.83 -4.49
C GLY A 104 17.46 -7.42 -4.35
N ARG A 105 18.80 -7.33 -4.36
CA ARG A 105 19.55 -6.10 -4.07
C ARG A 105 19.30 -4.97 -5.05
N ASN A 106 18.97 -5.29 -6.28
CA ASN A 106 18.78 -4.29 -7.33
C ASN A 106 17.38 -3.65 -7.28
N PHE A 107 16.57 -4.03 -6.30
CA PHE A 107 15.28 -3.46 -6.03
C PHE A 107 15.47 -2.39 -4.94
N ILE A 108 15.59 -1.13 -5.39
CA ILE A 108 15.91 -0.01 -4.50
C ILE A 108 14.61 0.72 -4.16
N ILE A 109 14.38 0.95 -2.88
CA ILE A 109 13.17 1.64 -2.41
C ILE A 109 13.54 3.00 -1.80
N SER A 110 12.70 3.99 -2.04
CA SER A 110 12.84 5.33 -1.46
C SER A 110 12.27 5.38 -0.04
N THR A 111 12.47 6.51 0.64
CA THR A 111 11.68 6.82 1.83
C THR A 111 10.23 7.10 1.42
N PRO A 112 9.26 6.86 2.33
CA PRO A 112 7.86 7.08 1.98
C PRO A 112 7.51 8.55 1.79
N SER A 113 6.64 8.82 0.82
CA SER A 113 5.94 10.08 0.65
C SER A 113 4.48 9.87 0.98
N VAL A 114 3.82 10.87 1.55
CA VAL A 114 2.42 10.76 1.93
C VAL A 114 1.63 11.91 1.34
N VAL A 115 0.50 11.59 0.73
CA VAL A 115 -0.47 12.59 0.28
C VAL A 115 -1.82 12.32 0.94
N THR A 116 -2.61 13.36 1.09
CA THR A 116 -3.95 13.28 1.69
C THR A 116 -4.99 13.80 0.71
N GLY A 117 -6.21 13.31 0.87
CA GLY A 117 -7.34 13.72 0.06
C GLY A 117 -7.66 12.74 -1.06
N THR A 118 -8.93 12.63 -1.36
CA THR A 118 -9.47 11.69 -2.35
C THR A 118 -9.39 12.23 -3.77
N SER A 119 -9.17 13.54 -3.93
CA SER A 119 -9.04 14.19 -5.23
C SER A 119 -7.61 14.26 -5.74
N THR A 120 -6.64 13.78 -4.95
CA THR A 120 -5.23 13.78 -5.34
C THR A 120 -5.01 12.78 -6.45
N THR A 121 -4.31 13.22 -7.51
CA THR A 121 -3.93 12.34 -8.60
C THR A 121 -2.56 11.74 -8.30
N ILE A 122 -2.48 10.42 -8.31
CA ILE A 122 -1.19 9.74 -8.22
C ILE A 122 -0.58 9.73 -9.61
N GLY A 123 0.54 10.43 -9.76
CA GLY A 123 1.24 10.49 -11.02
C GLY A 123 1.86 9.16 -11.40
N HIS A 124 1.52 8.66 -12.55
CA HIS A 124 2.18 7.52 -13.18
C HIS A 124 2.30 7.80 -14.67
N SER A 125 3.23 7.12 -15.32
CA SER A 125 3.40 7.26 -16.77
C SER A 125 2.12 6.85 -17.48
N PRO A 126 1.70 7.56 -18.54
CA PRO A 126 0.53 7.15 -19.33
C PRO A 126 0.62 5.74 -19.88
N ASP A 127 1.84 5.24 -20.06
CA ASP A 127 2.08 3.87 -20.55
C ASP A 127 2.02 2.84 -19.44
N THR A 128 1.94 3.27 -18.19
CA THR A 128 1.92 2.37 -17.04
C THR A 128 0.48 2.09 -16.64
N ARG A 129 0.17 0.80 -16.50
CA ARG A 129 -1.15 0.35 -16.03
C ARG A 129 -1.02 -0.09 -14.59
N PRO A 130 -1.60 0.66 -13.65
CA PRO A 130 -1.52 0.25 -12.25
C PRO A 130 -2.22 -1.07 -12.02
N ILE A 131 -1.61 -1.90 -11.20
CA ILE A 131 -2.22 -3.12 -10.70
C ILE A 131 -2.79 -2.78 -9.34
N VAL A 132 -4.08 -3.04 -9.16
CA VAL A 132 -4.77 -2.76 -7.91
C VAL A 132 -4.95 -4.07 -7.17
N VAL A 133 -4.57 -4.09 -5.89
CA VAL A 133 -4.80 -5.20 -4.97
C VAL A 133 -5.84 -4.73 -3.96
N PRO A 134 -7.11 -5.15 -4.10
CA PRO A 134 -8.14 -4.74 -3.16
C PRO A 134 -7.94 -5.39 -1.80
N ILE A 135 -8.13 -4.61 -0.75
CA ILE A 135 -7.97 -5.07 0.63
C ILE A 135 -9.28 -4.80 1.37
N ASP A 136 -9.85 -5.84 1.97
CA ASP A 136 -11.00 -5.71 2.85
C ASP A 136 -10.57 -6.05 4.28
N TRP A 137 -10.79 -5.13 5.18
CA TRP A 137 -10.48 -5.31 6.59
C TRP A 137 -11.61 -4.77 7.44
N ARG A 138 -12.24 -5.64 8.22
CA ARG A 138 -13.52 -5.33 8.90
C ARG A 138 -14.54 -4.88 7.85
N THR A 139 -15.11 -3.67 8.01
CA THR A 139 -16.05 -3.08 7.04
C THR A 139 -15.38 -2.08 6.11
N TYR A 140 -14.04 -1.96 6.17
CA TYR A 140 -13.27 -0.98 5.40
C TYR A 140 -12.69 -1.59 4.15
N HIS A 141 -12.51 -0.73 3.13
CA HIS A 141 -11.84 -1.07 1.89
C HIS A 141 -10.62 -0.19 1.70
N ALA A 142 -9.51 -0.78 1.27
CA ALA A 142 -8.27 -0.11 0.92
C ALA A 142 -7.71 -0.72 -0.36
N ASN A 143 -6.72 -0.08 -0.93
CA ASN A 143 -6.01 -0.58 -2.12
C ASN A 143 -4.51 -0.42 -1.95
#